data_a1f5bffe2130f791965018ac9f52c594
#
_entry.id   a1f5bffe2130f791965018ac9f52c594
#
_cell.length_a   1.000
_cell.length_b   1.000
_cell.length_c   1.000
_cell.angle_alpha   90.00
_cell.angle_beta   90.00
_cell.angle_gamma   90.00
#
_symmetry.space_group_name_H-M   'P 1'
#
loop_
_entity.id
_entity.type
_entity.pdbx_description
1 polymer ?
#
loop_
_entity_poly.entity_id
_entity_poly.type
_entity_poly.pdbx_seq_one_letter_code
_entity_poly.pdbx_strand_id
1 'polypeptide(L)'
;FIYFKHNKSVYKFGPYGPNHATAGTFAFKRKLLETSSYDDKAAIAEEKQFLKNYTVPFVQLDPYKTILVFSHEHNTFDKRKLLENPHPDLVKQTDKAVEEFVKDDEMRNFYMNEIDELLKDYEPGRPTMKPDVLTQIIEIEERRRKDAENRFQELAAKIQGRIVIQNSDGTSKELLNEDVIKLLRQQQDNIKTLMEEVNKRDDMIRMLKLNYSNNITENI
;
A
#
# COMPACT_ATOMS: atom_id res chain seq x y z
N PHE A 1 6.57 5.68 -9.14
CA PHE A 1 6.18 6.80 -8.28
C PHE A 1 4.67 6.97 -8.25
N ILE A 2 4.14 7.43 -7.12
CA ILE A 2 2.72 7.76 -6.94
C ILE A 2 2.64 9.18 -6.37
N TYR A 3 1.87 10.04 -7.02
CA TYR A 3 1.49 11.34 -6.49
C TYR A 3 0.17 11.21 -5.72
N PHE A 4 0.18 11.56 -4.46
CA PHE A 4 -1.00 11.54 -3.60
C PHE A 4 -1.62 12.94 -3.52
N LYS A 5 -2.76 13.13 -4.17
CA LYS A 5 -3.45 14.42 -4.21
C LYS A 5 -3.84 14.95 -2.83
N HIS A 6 -4.24 14.07 -1.90
CA HIS A 6 -4.69 14.47 -0.57
C HIS A 6 -3.61 15.14 0.29
N ASN A 7 -2.35 14.80 0.09
CA ASN A 7 -1.21 15.38 0.83
C ASN A 7 -0.18 16.09 -0.08
N LYS A 8 -0.49 16.20 -1.38
CA LYS A 8 0.31 16.87 -2.40
C LYS A 8 1.79 16.41 -2.44
N SER A 9 2.03 15.12 -2.22
CA SER A 9 3.38 14.56 -2.13
C SER A 9 3.57 13.40 -3.08
N VAL A 10 4.80 13.27 -3.60
CA VAL A 10 5.24 12.16 -4.44
C VAL A 10 5.96 11.12 -3.56
N TYR A 11 5.54 9.87 -3.67
CA TYR A 11 6.18 8.75 -3.00
C TYR A 11 6.81 7.81 -4.01
N LYS A 12 7.99 7.32 -3.67
CA LYS A 12 8.65 6.24 -4.37
C LYS A 12 8.25 4.92 -3.74
N PHE A 13 7.90 3.94 -4.58
CA PHE A 13 7.65 2.57 -4.19
C PHE A 13 8.70 1.65 -4.81
N GLY A 14 9.25 0.76 -4.01
CA GLY A 14 10.31 -0.16 -4.45
C GLY A 14 11.72 0.31 -4.06
N PRO A 15 12.78 -0.40 -4.55
CA PRO A 15 12.70 -1.44 -5.59
C PRO A 15 11.98 -2.70 -5.11
N TYR A 16 11.18 -3.27 -5.98
CA TYR A 16 10.53 -4.56 -5.74
C TYR A 16 11.41 -5.72 -6.21
N GLY A 17 11.02 -6.94 -5.84
CA GLY A 17 11.69 -8.14 -6.33
C GLY A 17 11.60 -8.31 -7.86
N PRO A 18 12.46 -9.15 -8.46
CA PRO A 18 12.60 -9.27 -9.91
C PRO A 18 11.34 -9.80 -10.62
N ASN A 19 10.42 -10.39 -9.89
CA ASN A 19 9.18 -10.95 -10.45
C ASN A 19 7.94 -10.11 -10.13
N HIS A 20 8.12 -8.95 -9.49
CA HIS A 20 6.99 -8.09 -9.11
C HIS A 20 6.62 -7.15 -10.25
N ALA A 21 5.35 -7.13 -10.59
CA ALA A 21 4.74 -6.12 -11.45
C ALA A 21 3.28 -5.89 -11.06
N THR A 22 2.70 -4.80 -11.54
CA THR A 22 1.26 -4.52 -11.48
C THR A 22 0.74 -4.33 -12.91
N ALA A 23 -0.50 -4.69 -13.18
CA ALA A 23 -1.07 -4.80 -14.53
C ALA A 23 -0.79 -3.61 -15.44
N GLY A 24 -0.92 -2.38 -14.92
CA GLY A 24 -0.72 -1.16 -15.69
C GLY A 24 0.74 -0.75 -15.91
N THR A 25 1.72 -1.51 -15.40
CA THR A 25 3.12 -1.03 -15.32
C THR A 25 4.15 -1.92 -15.98
N PHE A 26 3.74 -2.93 -16.75
CA PHE A 26 4.68 -3.79 -17.46
C PHE A 26 4.38 -3.90 -18.95
N ALA A 27 5.41 -4.19 -19.73
CA ALA A 27 5.32 -4.55 -21.14
C ALA A 27 5.97 -5.92 -21.34
N PHE A 28 5.51 -6.67 -22.33
CA PHE A 28 5.97 -8.02 -22.59
C PHE A 28 6.07 -8.31 -24.09
N LYS A 29 6.88 -9.29 -24.42
CA LYS A 29 6.98 -9.79 -25.80
C LYS A 29 5.73 -10.61 -26.12
N ARG A 30 5.16 -10.46 -27.32
CA ARG A 30 3.98 -11.20 -27.80
C ARG A 30 4.08 -12.71 -27.57
N LYS A 31 5.28 -13.29 -27.63
CA LYS A 31 5.52 -14.71 -27.37
C LYS A 31 5.02 -15.18 -26.01
N LEU A 32 4.93 -14.30 -25.01
CA LEU A 32 4.38 -14.67 -23.69
C LEU A 32 2.91 -15.11 -23.77
N LEU A 33 2.14 -14.56 -24.72
CA LEU A 33 0.73 -14.92 -24.95
C LEU A 33 0.53 -16.37 -25.39
N GLU A 34 1.56 -17.05 -25.90
CA GLU A 34 1.48 -18.47 -26.26
C GLU A 34 1.32 -19.37 -25.02
N THR A 35 1.73 -18.87 -23.84
CA THR A 35 1.78 -19.66 -22.60
C THR A 35 1.15 -18.97 -21.40
N SER A 36 0.61 -17.77 -21.57
CA SER A 36 0.01 -16.97 -20.50
C SER A 36 -1.28 -16.32 -20.96
N SER A 37 -2.27 -16.30 -20.08
CA SER A 37 -3.55 -15.61 -20.26
C SER A 37 -3.96 -14.94 -18.96
N TYR A 38 -4.81 -13.93 -19.06
CA TYR A 38 -5.47 -13.38 -17.89
C TYR A 38 -6.58 -14.31 -17.40
N ASP A 39 -6.96 -14.19 -16.15
CA ASP A 39 -8.15 -14.82 -15.59
C ASP A 39 -9.34 -13.90 -15.83
N ASP A 40 -10.29 -14.33 -16.65
CA ASP A 40 -11.49 -13.55 -17.00
C ASP A 40 -12.39 -13.25 -15.78
N LYS A 41 -12.21 -13.97 -14.68
CA LYS A 41 -12.95 -13.78 -13.42
C LYS A 41 -12.23 -12.84 -12.44
N ALA A 42 -10.99 -12.49 -12.70
CA ALA A 42 -10.23 -11.61 -11.82
C ALA A 42 -10.62 -10.15 -12.04
N ALA A 43 -11.26 -9.54 -11.07
CA ALA A 43 -11.59 -8.12 -11.06
C ALA A 43 -10.45 -7.25 -10.52
N ILE A 44 -9.50 -7.85 -9.79
CA ILE A 44 -8.27 -7.22 -9.28
C ILE A 44 -7.11 -8.21 -9.29
N ALA A 45 -5.88 -7.70 -9.33
CA ALA A 45 -4.63 -8.49 -9.39
C ALA A 45 -4.63 -9.50 -10.55
N GLU A 46 -5.22 -9.11 -11.67
CA GLU A 46 -5.37 -9.90 -12.90
C GLU A 46 -4.02 -10.32 -13.48
N GLU A 47 -2.97 -9.54 -13.20
CA GLU A 47 -1.60 -9.87 -13.62
C GLU A 47 -1.07 -11.15 -12.98
N LYS A 48 -1.60 -11.58 -11.85
CA LYS A 48 -1.09 -12.73 -11.09
C LYS A 48 -1.09 -14.02 -11.91
N GLN A 49 -2.21 -14.33 -12.58
CA GLN A 49 -2.30 -15.51 -13.44
C GLN A 49 -1.45 -15.34 -14.70
N PHE A 50 -1.51 -14.17 -15.33
CA PHE A 50 -0.74 -13.84 -16.52
C PHE A 50 0.77 -14.02 -16.28
N LEU A 51 1.26 -13.65 -15.10
CA LEU A 51 2.64 -13.79 -14.67
C LEU A 51 2.96 -15.13 -14.00
N LYS A 52 2.07 -16.13 -14.15
CA LYS A 52 2.24 -17.50 -13.60
C LYS A 52 2.58 -17.47 -12.11
N ASN A 53 1.74 -16.79 -11.33
CA ASN A 53 1.94 -16.54 -9.91
C ASN A 53 3.27 -15.81 -9.60
N TYR A 54 3.59 -14.80 -10.40
CA TYR A 54 4.81 -13.98 -10.27
C TYR A 54 6.11 -14.80 -10.40
N THR A 55 6.13 -15.81 -11.26
CA THR A 55 7.34 -16.58 -11.59
C THR A 55 8.04 -16.06 -12.85
N VAL A 56 7.39 -15.19 -13.63
CA VAL A 56 7.98 -14.58 -14.82
C VAL A 56 8.89 -13.41 -14.37
N PRO A 57 10.18 -13.44 -14.67
CA PRO A 57 11.10 -12.38 -14.26
C PRO A 57 10.98 -11.14 -15.13
N PHE A 58 11.25 -9.98 -14.54
CA PHE A 58 11.24 -8.68 -15.20
C PHE A 58 12.60 -8.01 -15.19
N VAL A 59 12.81 -7.15 -16.19
CA VAL A 59 13.84 -6.10 -16.17
C VAL A 59 13.14 -4.81 -15.73
N GLN A 60 13.58 -4.24 -14.63
CA GLN A 60 13.02 -3.00 -14.12
C GLN A 60 13.51 -1.82 -14.96
N LEU A 61 12.57 -1.03 -15.46
CA LEU A 61 12.88 0.21 -16.17
C LEU A 61 13.18 1.35 -15.19
N ASP A 62 13.77 2.41 -15.70
CA ASP A 62 13.97 3.64 -14.93
C ASP A 62 12.61 4.23 -14.52
N PRO A 63 12.28 4.27 -13.23
CA PRO A 63 10.98 4.73 -12.76
C PRO A 63 10.72 6.21 -13.08
N TYR A 64 11.76 7.03 -13.25
CA TYR A 64 11.60 8.44 -13.64
C TYR A 64 11.13 8.64 -15.07
N LYS A 65 11.33 7.62 -15.92
CA LYS A 65 11.00 7.67 -17.35
C LYS A 65 9.79 6.82 -17.72
N THR A 66 9.15 6.20 -16.72
CA THR A 66 8.13 5.20 -17.01
C THR A 66 6.74 5.74 -16.69
N ILE A 67 6.35 5.81 -15.42
CA ILE A 67 5.00 6.14 -15.00
C ILE A 67 5.01 6.95 -13.70
N LEU A 68 4.25 8.06 -13.68
CA LEU A 68 3.76 8.68 -12.47
C LEU A 68 2.28 8.36 -12.30
N VAL A 69 1.92 7.66 -11.25
CA VAL A 69 0.53 7.34 -10.92
C VAL A 69 -0.07 8.46 -10.09
N PHE A 70 -1.27 8.91 -10.46
CA PHE A 70 -2.05 9.85 -9.66
C PHE A 70 -3.04 9.08 -8.77
N SER A 71 -2.98 9.31 -7.47
CA SER A 71 -3.93 8.75 -6.52
C SER A 71 -5.12 9.69 -6.36
N HIS A 72 -6.33 9.19 -6.62
CA HIS A 72 -7.61 9.91 -6.46
C HIS A 72 -8.72 8.94 -6.04
N GLU A 73 -9.89 9.48 -5.67
CA GLU A 73 -11.00 8.67 -5.08
C GLU A 73 -11.63 7.65 -6.03
N HIS A 74 -11.49 7.82 -7.35
CA HIS A 74 -11.98 6.86 -8.35
C HIS A 74 -11.00 5.72 -8.63
N ASN A 75 -9.85 5.67 -7.95
CA ASN A 75 -8.98 4.49 -8.07
C ASN A 75 -9.71 3.25 -7.57
N THR A 76 -9.67 2.18 -8.33
CA THR A 76 -10.27 0.88 -7.96
C THR A 76 -9.77 0.39 -6.59
N PHE A 77 -8.49 0.56 -6.32
CA PHE A 77 -7.89 0.36 -5.00
C PHE A 77 -7.54 1.71 -4.38
N ASP A 78 -7.99 1.96 -3.15
CA ASP A 78 -7.61 3.18 -2.42
C ASP A 78 -6.12 3.16 -2.07
N LYS A 79 -5.36 3.90 -2.85
CA LYS A 79 -3.89 3.94 -2.69
C LYS A 79 -3.45 4.60 -1.38
N ARG A 80 -4.31 5.33 -0.67
CA ARG A 80 -4.00 5.91 0.64
C ARG A 80 -3.68 4.83 1.66
N LYS A 81 -4.32 3.65 1.54
CA LYS A 81 -4.01 2.46 2.36
C LYS A 81 -2.55 2.02 2.28
N LEU A 82 -1.84 2.34 1.19
CA LEU A 82 -0.40 2.05 1.06
C LEU A 82 0.48 2.90 1.99
N LEU A 83 -0.07 4.00 2.52
CA LEU A 83 0.62 4.91 3.44
C LEU A 83 0.22 4.69 4.89
N GLU A 84 -0.76 3.83 5.20
CA GLU A 84 -1.18 3.55 6.58
C GLU A 84 -0.10 2.78 7.36
N ASN A 85 0.51 1.78 6.72
CA ASN A 85 1.60 0.96 7.30
C ASN A 85 2.71 0.77 6.26
N PRO A 86 3.44 1.82 5.88
CA PRO A 86 4.42 1.74 4.83
C PRO A 86 5.63 0.94 5.26
N HIS A 87 6.06 -0.01 4.41
CA HIS A 87 7.32 -0.69 4.64
C HIS A 87 8.48 0.30 4.47
N PRO A 88 9.34 0.49 5.49
CA PRO A 88 10.32 1.59 5.52
C PRO A 88 11.35 1.52 4.39
N ASP A 89 11.65 0.33 3.88
CA ASP A 89 12.60 0.15 2.78
C ASP A 89 11.96 0.32 1.40
N LEU A 90 10.64 0.10 1.29
CA LEU A 90 9.93 0.08 0.01
C LEU A 90 9.15 1.36 -0.28
N VAL A 91 8.74 2.10 0.75
CA VAL A 91 7.89 3.30 0.60
C VAL A 91 8.61 4.49 1.18
N LYS A 92 8.95 5.46 0.35
CA LYS A 92 9.68 6.67 0.77
C LYS A 92 9.03 7.91 0.17
N GLN A 93 8.73 8.87 1.01
CA GLN A 93 8.37 10.20 0.53
C GLN A 93 9.57 10.84 -0.15
N THR A 94 9.33 11.57 -1.22
CA THR A 94 10.36 12.27 -1.99
C THR A 94 10.11 13.77 -1.96
N ASP A 95 11.13 14.54 -2.28
CA ASP A 95 11.09 15.98 -2.53
C ASP A 95 10.73 16.32 -3.98
N LYS A 96 10.39 15.31 -4.78
CA LYS A 96 10.10 15.46 -6.20
C LYS A 96 8.76 16.14 -6.45
N ALA A 97 8.77 17.05 -7.42
CA ALA A 97 7.59 17.71 -7.92
C ALA A 97 7.02 16.99 -9.16
N VAL A 98 5.71 17.12 -9.39
CA VAL A 98 5.04 16.50 -10.54
C VAL A 98 5.65 16.98 -11.87
N GLU A 99 6.11 18.23 -11.93
CA GLU A 99 6.77 18.87 -13.06
C GLU A 99 8.05 18.15 -13.50
N GLU A 100 8.68 17.41 -12.62
CA GLU A 100 9.88 16.65 -12.97
C GLU A 100 9.52 15.41 -13.82
N PHE A 101 8.32 14.88 -13.67
CA PHE A 101 7.82 13.71 -14.38
C PHE A 101 6.99 14.08 -15.61
N VAL A 102 6.08 15.03 -15.46
CA VAL A 102 5.13 15.46 -16.51
C VAL A 102 5.52 16.84 -16.99
N LYS A 103 6.17 16.89 -18.15
CA LYS A 103 6.68 18.15 -18.76
C LYS A 103 5.61 18.93 -19.50
N ASP A 104 4.59 18.24 -19.99
CA ASP A 104 3.47 18.82 -20.68
C ASP A 104 2.55 19.54 -19.69
N ASP A 105 2.41 20.85 -19.84
CA ASP A 105 1.65 21.70 -18.92
C ASP A 105 0.15 21.43 -18.99
N GLU A 106 -0.39 21.15 -20.17
CA GLU A 106 -1.80 20.86 -20.37
C GLU A 106 -2.16 19.54 -19.70
N MET A 107 -1.39 18.48 -19.97
CA MET A 107 -1.56 17.18 -19.34
C MET A 107 -1.43 17.29 -17.84
N ARG A 108 -0.45 18.02 -17.34
CA ARG A 108 -0.25 18.22 -15.90
C ARG A 108 -1.44 18.93 -15.27
N ASN A 109 -1.89 20.03 -15.86
CA ASN A 109 -3.07 20.76 -15.39
C ASN A 109 -4.31 19.89 -15.37
N PHE A 110 -4.53 19.07 -16.41
CA PHE A 110 -5.65 18.15 -16.48
C PHE A 110 -5.66 17.18 -15.27
N TYR A 111 -4.56 16.48 -15.02
CA TYR A 111 -4.50 15.50 -13.92
C TYR A 111 -4.44 16.13 -12.52
N MET A 112 -3.87 17.32 -12.40
CA MET A 112 -3.75 18.00 -11.11
C MET A 112 -5.04 18.71 -10.70
N ASN A 113 -5.75 19.35 -11.63
CA ASN A 113 -6.80 20.29 -11.34
C ASN A 113 -8.16 19.93 -11.97
N GLU A 114 -8.20 19.45 -13.22
CA GLU A 114 -9.45 19.34 -13.96
C GLU A 114 -10.15 17.99 -13.77
N ILE A 115 -9.40 16.89 -13.69
CA ILE A 115 -9.97 15.54 -13.68
C ILE A 115 -10.91 15.29 -12.49
N ASP A 116 -10.66 15.91 -11.34
CA ASP A 116 -11.49 15.70 -10.15
C ASP A 116 -12.89 16.30 -10.36
N GLU A 117 -12.98 17.48 -10.99
CA GLU A 117 -14.28 18.09 -11.33
C GLU A 117 -15.03 17.27 -12.39
N LEU A 118 -14.31 16.76 -13.40
CA LEU A 118 -14.91 15.90 -14.43
C LEU A 118 -15.43 14.58 -13.88
N LEU A 119 -14.78 14.04 -12.85
CA LEU A 119 -15.18 12.77 -12.23
C LEU A 119 -16.18 12.95 -11.10
N LYS A 120 -16.47 14.18 -10.66
CA LYS A 120 -17.30 14.45 -9.48
C LYS A 120 -18.68 13.77 -9.55
N ASP A 121 -19.31 13.82 -10.69
CA ASP A 121 -20.65 13.26 -10.94
C ASP A 121 -20.60 11.91 -11.68
N TYR A 122 -19.40 11.34 -11.87
CA TYR A 122 -19.23 10.07 -12.56
C TYR A 122 -19.37 8.89 -11.61
N GLU A 123 -20.59 8.58 -11.21
CA GLU A 123 -20.91 7.49 -10.30
C GLU A 123 -20.34 6.11 -10.72
N PRO A 124 -20.41 5.68 -12.01
CA PRO A 124 -19.88 4.36 -12.41
C PRO A 124 -18.38 4.18 -12.16
N GLY A 125 -17.62 5.26 -12.06
CA GLY A 125 -16.19 5.23 -11.75
C GLY A 125 -15.87 4.94 -10.28
N ARG A 126 -16.82 5.12 -9.38
CA ARG A 126 -16.60 4.98 -7.94
C ARG A 126 -16.36 3.53 -7.53
N PRO A 127 -15.47 3.25 -6.58
CA PRO A 127 -15.24 1.90 -6.07
C PRO A 127 -16.51 1.18 -5.61
N THR A 128 -17.47 1.91 -5.02
CA THR A 128 -18.76 1.38 -4.57
C THR A 128 -19.63 0.82 -5.69
N MET A 129 -19.39 1.24 -6.93
CA MET A 129 -20.10 0.76 -8.12
C MET A 129 -19.44 -0.47 -8.77
N LYS A 130 -18.46 -1.08 -8.12
CA LYS A 130 -17.70 -2.24 -8.59
C LYS A 130 -17.81 -3.38 -7.56
N PRO A 131 -19.00 -4.02 -7.42
CA PRO A 131 -19.26 -4.99 -6.35
C PRO A 131 -18.35 -6.22 -6.39
N ASP A 132 -18.00 -6.71 -7.56
CA ASP A 132 -17.07 -7.80 -7.79
C ASP A 132 -15.63 -7.47 -7.32
N VAL A 133 -15.18 -6.24 -7.56
CA VAL A 133 -13.91 -5.74 -7.04
C VAL A 133 -13.93 -5.72 -5.50
N LEU A 134 -14.98 -5.17 -4.91
CA LEU A 134 -15.11 -5.09 -3.45
C LEU A 134 -15.13 -6.48 -2.81
N THR A 135 -15.86 -7.41 -3.41
CA THR A 135 -15.90 -8.81 -2.95
C THR A 135 -14.51 -9.45 -2.99
N GLN A 136 -13.81 -9.31 -4.10
CA GLN A 136 -12.46 -9.89 -4.23
C GLN A 136 -11.43 -9.21 -3.32
N ILE A 137 -11.56 -7.93 -3.01
CA ILE A 137 -10.71 -7.27 -2.01
C ILE A 137 -10.88 -7.95 -0.66
N ILE A 138 -12.12 -8.17 -0.21
CA ILE A 138 -12.42 -8.84 1.06
C ILE A 138 -11.83 -10.26 1.08
N GLU A 139 -12.03 -11.03 0.03
CA GLU A 139 -11.49 -12.39 -0.09
C GLU A 139 -9.96 -12.42 -0.01
N ILE A 140 -9.29 -11.46 -0.65
CA ILE A 140 -7.82 -11.36 -0.62
C ILE A 140 -7.34 -10.97 0.78
N GLU A 141 -8.01 -10.03 1.44
CA GLU A 141 -7.67 -9.60 2.80
C GLU A 141 -7.84 -10.76 3.79
N GLU A 142 -8.94 -11.50 3.70
CA GLU A 142 -9.18 -12.69 4.54
C GLU A 142 -8.13 -13.79 4.31
N ARG A 143 -7.79 -14.06 3.05
CA ARG A 143 -6.75 -15.04 2.72
C ARG A 143 -5.40 -14.62 3.29
N ARG A 144 -5.01 -13.36 3.12
CA ARG A 144 -3.76 -12.82 3.70
C ARG A 144 -3.73 -12.94 5.21
N ARG A 145 -4.87 -12.69 5.87
CA ARG A 145 -5.00 -12.85 7.31
C ARG A 145 -4.81 -14.31 7.74
N LYS A 146 -5.47 -15.25 7.04
CA LYS A 146 -5.31 -16.69 7.30
C LYS A 146 -3.87 -17.16 7.06
N ASP A 147 -3.25 -16.73 5.98
CA ASP A 147 -1.86 -17.08 5.65
C ASP A 147 -0.88 -16.52 6.67
N ALA A 148 -1.13 -15.33 7.19
CA ALA A 148 -0.33 -14.73 8.26
C ALA A 148 -0.49 -15.51 9.57
N GLU A 149 -1.72 -15.92 9.90
CA GLU A 149 -2.02 -16.72 11.08
C GLU A 149 -1.36 -18.10 11.01
N ASN A 150 -1.47 -18.79 9.87
CA ASN A 150 -0.83 -20.09 9.65
C ASN A 150 0.69 -19.98 9.79
N ARG A 151 1.32 -18.98 9.17
CA ARG A 151 2.76 -18.76 9.32
C ARG A 151 3.16 -18.47 10.75
N PHE A 152 2.34 -17.73 11.47
CA PHE A 152 2.57 -17.46 12.88
C PHE A 152 2.49 -18.74 13.72
N GLN A 153 1.49 -19.60 13.48
CA GLN A 153 1.34 -20.89 14.15
C GLN A 153 2.51 -21.83 13.83
N GLU A 154 2.93 -21.90 12.56
CA GLU A 154 4.10 -22.68 12.15
C GLU A 154 5.39 -22.20 12.83
N LEU A 155 5.56 -20.88 12.93
CA LEU A 155 6.72 -20.30 13.60
C LEU A 155 6.68 -20.61 15.11
N ALA A 156 5.53 -20.47 15.73
CA ALA A 156 5.33 -20.80 17.14
C ALA A 156 5.56 -22.28 17.44
N ALA A 157 5.14 -23.18 16.53
CA ALA A 157 5.38 -24.61 16.65
C ALA A 157 6.88 -24.98 16.50
N LYS A 158 7.66 -24.19 15.76
CA LYS A 158 9.10 -24.37 15.58
C LYS A 158 9.93 -23.86 16.76
N ILE A 159 9.37 -23.05 17.64
CA ILE A 159 10.03 -22.60 18.85
C ILE A 159 10.03 -23.77 19.85
N GLN A 160 11.01 -24.65 19.70
CA GLN A 160 11.29 -25.70 20.69
C GLN A 160 12.20 -25.12 21.77
N GLY A 161 11.63 -24.76 22.91
CA GLY A 161 12.40 -24.29 24.05
C GLY A 161 11.54 -23.61 25.10
N ARG A 162 12.02 -23.63 26.33
CA ARG A 162 11.42 -22.88 27.44
C ARG A 162 11.83 -21.43 27.32
N ILE A 163 10.85 -20.53 27.19
CA ILE A 163 11.10 -19.09 27.25
C ILE A 163 10.94 -18.67 28.72
N VAL A 164 11.99 -18.16 29.29
CA VAL A 164 11.97 -17.60 30.64
C VAL A 164 11.98 -16.08 30.51
N ILE A 165 10.93 -15.44 30.97
CA ILE A 165 10.89 -13.98 31.09
C ILE A 165 11.35 -13.60 32.50
N GLN A 166 12.32 -12.70 32.57
CA GLN A 166 12.73 -12.08 33.80
C GLN A 166 11.96 -10.77 33.99
N ASN A 167 11.20 -10.68 35.06
CA ASN A 167 10.46 -9.49 35.40
C ASN A 167 11.39 -8.41 35.99
N SER A 168 10.95 -7.16 35.98
CA SER A 168 11.71 -6.05 36.56
C SER A 168 11.96 -6.16 38.07
N ASP A 169 11.22 -7.00 38.75
CA ASP A 169 11.38 -7.32 40.20
C ASP A 169 12.38 -8.46 40.46
N GLY A 170 13.04 -8.97 39.41
CA GLY A 170 14.02 -10.07 39.51
C GLY A 170 13.39 -11.46 39.51
N THR A 171 12.07 -11.60 39.50
CA THR A 171 11.40 -12.90 39.40
C THR A 171 11.43 -13.41 37.96
N SER A 172 11.54 -14.73 37.79
CA SER A 172 11.50 -15.37 36.48
C SER A 172 10.22 -16.15 36.30
N LYS A 173 9.55 -15.97 35.17
CA LYS A 173 8.38 -16.76 34.79
C LYS A 173 8.66 -17.56 33.54
N GLU A 174 8.44 -18.88 33.63
CA GLU A 174 8.47 -19.77 32.50
C GLU A 174 7.15 -19.63 31.70
N LEU A 175 7.24 -19.37 30.39
CA LEU A 175 6.11 -19.30 29.51
C LEU A 175 5.99 -20.57 28.66
N LEU A 176 4.79 -21.12 28.61
CA LEU A 176 4.43 -22.13 27.63
C LEU A 176 4.30 -21.49 26.25
N ASN A 177 4.46 -22.27 25.18
CA ASN A 177 4.31 -21.79 23.81
C ASN A 177 2.99 -21.03 23.58
N GLU A 178 1.89 -21.47 24.18
CA GLU A 178 0.59 -20.80 24.12
C GLU A 178 0.61 -19.40 24.74
N ASP A 179 1.28 -19.24 25.86
CA ASP A 179 1.43 -17.95 26.54
C ASP A 179 2.28 -16.98 25.70
N VAL A 180 3.32 -17.49 25.06
CA VAL A 180 4.16 -16.70 24.14
C VAL A 180 3.34 -16.23 22.94
N ILE A 181 2.56 -17.13 22.35
CA ILE A 181 1.65 -16.80 21.25
C ILE A 181 0.66 -15.70 21.65
N LYS A 182 0.07 -15.84 22.82
CA LYS A 182 -0.88 -14.86 23.38
C LYS A 182 -0.22 -13.50 23.59
N LEU A 183 0.98 -13.49 24.16
CA LEU A 183 1.74 -12.27 24.39
C LEU A 183 2.14 -11.58 23.09
N LEU A 184 2.58 -12.32 22.07
CA LEU A 184 2.93 -11.78 20.76
C LEU A 184 1.71 -11.19 20.06
N ARG A 185 0.55 -11.84 20.12
CA ARG A 185 -0.70 -11.27 19.59
C ARG A 185 -1.05 -9.96 20.29
N GLN A 186 -0.99 -9.93 21.61
CA GLN A 186 -1.25 -8.72 22.38
C GLN A 186 -0.30 -7.58 22.01
N GLN A 187 0.99 -7.88 21.82
CA GLN A 187 1.96 -6.87 21.39
C GLN A 187 1.66 -6.39 19.96
N GLN A 188 1.24 -7.26 19.07
CA GLN A 188 0.87 -6.90 17.71
C GLN A 188 -0.37 -5.98 17.68
N ASP A 189 -1.37 -6.27 18.49
CA ASP A 189 -2.57 -5.42 18.64
C ASP A 189 -2.21 -4.05 19.25
N ASN A 190 -1.33 -4.02 20.23
CA ASN A 190 -0.84 -2.78 20.83
C ASN A 190 -0.06 -1.94 19.80
N ILE A 191 0.81 -2.56 19.02
CA ILE A 191 1.55 -1.87 17.94
C ILE A 191 0.55 -1.28 16.93
N LYS A 192 -0.45 -2.04 16.52
CA LYS A 192 -1.49 -1.55 15.59
C LYS A 192 -2.20 -0.32 16.16
N THR A 193 -2.64 -0.39 17.40
CA THR A 193 -3.33 0.73 18.08
C THR A 193 -2.44 1.97 18.17
N LEU A 194 -1.17 1.79 18.55
CA LEU A 194 -0.21 2.89 18.62
C LEU A 194 0.06 3.51 17.24
N MET A 195 0.15 2.70 16.19
CA MET A 195 0.32 3.20 14.82
C MET A 195 -0.91 4.01 14.36
N GLU A 196 -2.12 3.56 14.68
CA GLU A 196 -3.36 4.32 14.40
C GLU A 196 -3.38 5.66 15.15
N GLU A 197 -2.92 5.69 16.40
CA GLU A 197 -2.80 6.94 17.16
C GLU A 197 -1.73 7.88 16.60
N VAL A 198 -0.59 7.36 16.21
CA VAL A 198 0.48 8.15 15.56
C VAL A 198 -0.04 8.77 14.27
N ASN A 199 -0.70 7.99 13.41
CA ASN A 199 -1.26 8.49 12.17
C ASN A 199 -2.29 9.60 12.41
N LYS A 200 -3.19 9.44 13.40
CA LYS A 200 -4.15 10.50 13.78
C LYS A 200 -3.45 11.78 14.25
N ARG A 201 -2.38 11.66 15.03
CA ARG A 201 -1.59 12.82 15.50
C ARG A 201 -0.86 13.51 14.35
N ASP A 202 -0.30 12.73 13.43
CA ASP A 202 0.38 13.27 12.24
C ASP A 202 -0.59 14.03 11.34
N ASP A 203 -1.80 13.52 11.14
CA ASP A 203 -2.84 14.22 10.39
C ASP A 203 -3.26 15.54 11.10
N MET A 204 -3.40 15.49 12.41
CA MET A 204 -3.69 16.72 13.20
C MET A 204 -2.58 17.75 13.10
N ILE A 205 -1.31 17.33 13.17
CA ILE A 205 -0.14 18.22 12.99
C ILE A 205 -0.15 18.82 11.58
N ARG A 206 -0.47 18.05 10.56
CA ARG A 206 -0.59 18.56 9.18
C ARG A 206 -1.69 19.62 9.06
N MET A 207 -2.85 19.34 9.62
CA MET A 207 -3.98 20.29 9.62
C MET A 207 -3.63 21.59 10.35
N LEU A 208 -2.95 21.51 11.49
CA LEU A 208 -2.50 22.69 12.23
C LEU A 208 -1.47 23.50 11.45
N LYS A 209 -0.52 22.83 10.78
CA LYS A 209 0.46 23.51 9.92
C LYS A 209 -0.19 24.23 8.73
N LEU A 210 -1.18 23.59 8.08
CA LEU A 210 -1.92 24.21 6.99
C LEU A 210 -2.71 25.43 7.45
N ASN A 211 -3.41 25.33 8.58
CA ASN A 211 -4.17 26.45 9.15
C ASN A 211 -3.23 27.60 9.56
N TYR A 212 -2.06 27.28 10.12
CA TYR A 212 -1.07 28.32 10.49
C TYR A 212 -0.51 29.03 9.25
N SER A 213 -0.21 28.30 8.19
CA SER A 213 0.26 28.88 6.93
C SER A 213 -0.79 29.77 6.27
N ASN A 214 -2.07 29.36 6.27
CA ASN A 214 -3.15 30.17 5.71
C ASN A 214 -3.38 31.47 6.50
N ASN A 215 -3.31 31.41 7.82
CA ASN A 215 -3.46 32.61 8.66
C ASN A 215 -2.32 33.64 8.50
N ILE A 216 -1.13 33.20 8.08
CA ILE A 216 -0.03 34.12 7.78
C ILE A 216 -0.24 34.82 6.44
N THR A 217 -0.79 34.10 5.45
CA THR A 217 -1.05 34.68 4.12
C THR A 217 -2.25 35.63 4.07
N GLU A 218 -3.19 35.53 5.01
CA GLU A 218 -4.32 36.47 5.13
C GLU A 218 -3.99 37.76 5.89
N ASN A 219 -2.84 37.83 6.56
CA ASN A 219 -2.41 38.99 7.37
C ASN A 219 -1.22 39.77 6.75
N ILE A 220 -0.89 39.50 5.49
CA ILE A 220 0.08 40.26 4.69
C ILE A 220 -0.65 40.91 3.50
#